data_90349f425bee972470a3ab133d7d9fd1
#
_entry.id   90349f425bee972470a3ab133d7d9fd1
#
_cell.length_a   1.000
_cell.length_b   1.000
_cell.length_c   1.000
_cell.angle_alpha   90.00
_cell.angle_beta   90.00
_cell.angle_gamma   90.00
#
_symmetry.space_group_name_H-M   'P 1'
#
loop_
_entity.id
_entity.type
_entity.pdbx_description
1 polymer ?
#
loop_
_entity_poly.entity_id
_entity_poly.type
_entity_poly.pdbx_seq_one_letter_code
_entity_poly.pdbx_strand_id
1 'polypeptide(L)'
;MTATDAGTPLISPLATPPAETPGHNLLLGKKVVVTAAAGTGIGFASARRALLEGADVLISDWHERRLGEAAEKLAAEFPERTIAQRTCNVQVTAEVDALIADAATELGRIDVLVNNAGLGGETPVAEMTDEEWDRVLDITLTGTFRATRAALRYFGAVEHNGVIVNNASVLGWRAQRGQAHYAAAKAGVMALTRCSALEAADVGVRINAIAPSIAKHPFLAKVTSDDLLDELASKEAYGRAAEVWEVAATVAMLASDYTTYLTGEVISISSQRA
;
A
#
# COMPACT_ATOMS: atom_id res chain seq x y z
N MET A 1 3.53 -47.53 -27.78
CA MET A 1 3.39 -46.10 -27.37
C MET A 1 3.18 -46.13 -25.88
N THR A 2 4.24 -45.90 -25.14
CA THR A 2 4.27 -45.88 -23.68
C THR A 2 3.72 -44.55 -23.20
N ALA A 3 2.70 -44.61 -22.33
CA ALA A 3 2.17 -43.43 -21.66
C ALA A 3 3.30 -42.76 -20.88
N THR A 4 3.59 -41.53 -21.25
CA THR A 4 4.49 -40.64 -20.50
C THR A 4 3.83 -40.36 -19.17
N ASP A 5 4.51 -40.79 -18.10
CA ASP A 5 4.21 -40.47 -16.72
C ASP A 5 4.12 -38.94 -16.62
N ALA A 6 2.92 -38.43 -16.41
CA ALA A 6 2.70 -37.03 -16.12
C ALA A 6 3.25 -36.78 -14.70
N GLY A 7 4.52 -36.39 -14.63
CA GLY A 7 5.21 -36.16 -13.36
C GLY A 7 4.39 -35.26 -12.46
N THR A 8 4.31 -35.60 -11.18
CA THR A 8 3.71 -34.80 -10.13
C THR A 8 4.23 -33.36 -10.28
N PRO A 9 3.38 -32.32 -10.37
CA PRO A 9 3.84 -30.96 -10.52
C PRO A 9 4.80 -30.63 -9.39
N LEU A 10 5.98 -30.12 -9.72
CA LEU A 10 6.97 -29.70 -8.74
C LEU A 10 6.37 -28.56 -7.91
N ILE A 11 6.04 -28.84 -6.66
CA ILE A 11 5.62 -27.82 -5.71
C ILE A 11 6.86 -26.95 -5.41
N SER A 12 6.75 -25.64 -5.68
CA SER A 12 7.83 -24.70 -5.38
C SER A 12 8.23 -24.79 -3.91
N PRO A 13 9.54 -24.85 -3.56
CA PRO A 13 9.98 -24.69 -2.17
C PRO A 13 9.51 -23.38 -1.53
N LEU A 14 9.14 -22.37 -2.35
CA LEU A 14 8.61 -21.08 -1.92
C LEU A 14 7.08 -21.05 -1.81
N ALA A 15 6.40 -22.19 -1.99
CA ALA A 15 4.95 -22.32 -1.77
C ALA A 15 4.54 -22.08 -0.32
N THR A 16 5.45 -22.31 0.63
CA THR A 16 5.27 -21.93 2.03
C THR A 16 5.98 -20.60 2.28
N PRO A 17 5.28 -19.56 2.77
CA PRO A 17 5.94 -18.29 3.08
C PRO A 17 7.00 -18.50 4.17
N PRO A 18 8.16 -17.84 4.08
CA PRO A 18 9.13 -17.87 5.16
C PRO A 18 8.61 -17.15 6.41
N ALA A 19 9.30 -17.28 7.53
CA ALA A 19 9.03 -16.45 8.69
C ALA A 19 9.26 -14.97 8.37
N GLU A 20 8.46 -14.09 8.97
CA GLU A 20 8.67 -12.65 8.85
C GLU A 20 10.08 -12.27 9.35
N THR A 21 10.78 -11.47 8.55
CA THR A 21 12.11 -11.00 8.94
C THR A 21 12.03 -10.02 10.12
N PRO A 22 12.95 -10.11 11.10
CA PRO A 22 13.02 -9.15 12.20
C PRO A 22 13.28 -7.72 11.70
N GLY A 23 13.07 -6.73 12.55
CA GLY A 23 13.43 -5.34 12.26
C GLY A 23 14.95 -5.15 12.21
N HIS A 24 15.38 -4.27 11.30
CA HIS A 24 16.78 -3.92 11.08
C HIS A 24 17.03 -2.42 11.28
N ASN A 25 16.10 -1.71 11.91
CA ASN A 25 16.15 -0.27 12.15
C ASN A 25 16.22 0.58 10.87
N LEU A 26 15.63 0.09 9.77
CA LEU A 26 15.63 0.80 8.49
C LEU A 26 14.95 2.17 8.56
N LEU A 27 14.02 2.35 9.50
CA LEU A 27 13.25 3.58 9.70
C LEU A 27 13.45 4.16 11.11
N LEU A 28 14.60 3.91 11.74
CA LEU A 28 14.88 4.36 13.10
C LEU A 28 14.68 5.88 13.23
N GLY A 29 13.75 6.28 14.09
CA GLY A 29 13.43 7.69 14.37
C GLY A 29 12.65 8.41 13.27
N LYS A 30 12.30 7.75 12.15
CA LYS A 30 11.42 8.31 11.11
C LYS A 30 9.98 8.42 11.62
N LYS A 31 9.24 9.37 11.08
CA LYS A 31 7.83 9.64 11.36
C LYS A 31 7.00 9.28 10.12
N VAL A 32 6.18 8.26 10.24
CA VAL A 32 5.50 7.63 9.11
C VAL A 32 3.99 7.81 9.21
N VAL A 33 3.36 8.31 8.16
CA VAL A 33 1.91 8.41 8.02
C VAL A 33 1.44 7.31 7.08
N VAL A 34 0.41 6.54 7.47
CA VAL A 34 -0.15 5.46 6.65
C VAL A 34 -1.65 5.62 6.52
N THR A 35 -2.15 5.75 5.28
CA THR A 35 -3.59 5.84 5.00
C THR A 35 -4.23 4.46 4.86
N ALA A 36 -5.53 4.35 5.20
CA ALA A 36 -6.31 3.09 5.18
C ALA A 36 -5.60 1.95 5.94
N ALA A 37 -5.19 2.24 7.18
CA ALA A 37 -4.42 1.32 8.01
C ALA A 37 -5.28 0.60 9.08
N ALA A 38 -6.60 0.81 9.11
CA ALA A 38 -7.50 0.06 9.98
C ALA A 38 -7.73 -1.36 9.45
N GLY A 39 -7.48 -2.35 10.27
CA GLY A 39 -7.79 -3.74 9.93
C GLY A 39 -6.56 -4.64 9.81
N THR A 40 -6.47 -5.45 8.76
CA THR A 40 -5.48 -6.54 8.62
C THR A 40 -4.80 -6.57 7.25
N GLY A 41 -5.01 -5.54 6.41
CA GLY A 41 -4.45 -5.45 5.07
C GLY A 41 -3.05 -4.84 5.02
N ILE A 42 -2.64 -4.48 3.81
CA ILE A 42 -1.31 -3.92 3.51
C ILE A 42 -1.03 -2.65 4.33
N GLY A 43 -2.05 -1.78 4.54
CA GLY A 43 -1.86 -0.53 5.32
C GLY A 43 -1.49 -0.81 6.78
N PHE A 44 -2.23 -1.71 7.45
CA PHE A 44 -1.89 -2.12 8.82
C PHE A 44 -0.51 -2.79 8.89
N ALA A 45 -0.22 -3.71 7.95
CA ALA A 45 1.07 -4.37 7.89
C ALA A 45 2.22 -3.38 7.63
N SER A 46 2.01 -2.34 6.80
CA SER A 46 2.99 -1.29 6.57
C SER A 46 3.26 -0.43 7.80
N ALA A 47 2.21 -0.06 8.56
CA ALA A 47 2.35 0.65 9.82
C ALA A 47 3.10 -0.21 10.85
N ARG A 48 2.70 -1.48 11.01
CA ARG A 48 3.36 -2.44 11.90
C ARG A 48 4.83 -2.64 11.52
N ARG A 49 5.12 -2.80 10.22
CA ARG A 49 6.51 -2.94 9.74
C ARG A 49 7.31 -1.67 10.00
N ALA A 50 6.76 -0.49 9.82
CA ALA A 50 7.44 0.77 10.13
C ALA A 50 7.82 0.85 11.62
N LEU A 51 6.92 0.46 12.53
CA LEU A 51 7.21 0.36 13.97
C LEU A 51 8.32 -0.64 14.27
N LEU A 52 8.27 -1.84 13.66
CA LEU A 52 9.29 -2.88 13.79
C LEU A 52 10.67 -2.38 13.30
N GLU A 53 10.69 -1.49 12.30
CA GLU A 53 11.90 -0.85 11.77
C GLU A 53 12.31 0.43 12.55
N GLY A 54 11.67 0.71 13.67
CA GLY A 54 12.09 1.79 14.58
C GLY A 54 11.44 3.14 14.34
N ALA A 55 10.39 3.21 13.52
CA ALA A 55 9.63 4.45 13.30
C ALA A 55 8.61 4.71 14.41
N ASP A 56 8.11 5.95 14.49
CA ASP A 56 6.82 6.27 15.06
C ASP A 56 5.79 6.45 13.93
N VAL A 57 4.52 6.18 14.19
CA VAL A 57 3.51 6.18 13.14
C VAL A 57 2.28 7.01 13.51
N LEU A 58 1.66 7.62 12.47
CA LEU A 58 0.26 8.00 12.51
C LEU A 58 -0.49 7.15 11.49
N ILE A 59 -1.50 6.42 11.97
CA ILE A 59 -2.37 5.62 11.11
C ILE A 59 -3.69 6.36 10.85
N SER A 60 -4.23 6.25 9.63
CA SER A 60 -5.54 6.81 9.34
C SER A 60 -6.44 5.84 8.59
N ASP A 61 -7.75 6.02 8.77
CA ASP A 61 -8.80 5.31 8.05
C ASP A 61 -10.09 6.14 8.15
N TRP A 62 -11.05 5.91 7.25
CA TRP A 62 -12.36 6.52 7.35
C TRP A 62 -13.26 5.86 8.41
N HIS A 63 -12.90 4.66 8.87
CA HIS A 63 -13.70 3.85 9.79
C HIS A 63 -13.15 3.95 11.22
N GLU A 64 -13.67 4.90 11.98
CA GLU A 64 -13.19 5.29 13.32
C GLU A 64 -13.01 4.10 14.29
N ARG A 65 -14.02 3.24 14.48
CA ARG A 65 -13.93 2.10 15.42
C ARG A 65 -12.79 1.15 15.07
N ARG A 66 -12.69 0.75 13.80
CA ARG A 66 -11.60 -0.17 13.37
C ARG A 66 -10.23 0.49 13.44
N LEU A 67 -10.17 1.80 13.27
CA LEU A 67 -8.94 2.56 13.42
C LEU A 67 -8.48 2.54 14.87
N GLY A 68 -9.37 2.76 15.84
CA GLY A 68 -9.08 2.65 17.28
C GLY A 68 -8.57 1.26 17.65
N GLU A 69 -9.27 0.20 17.22
CA GLU A 69 -8.85 -1.19 17.44
C GLU A 69 -7.45 -1.49 16.85
N ALA A 70 -7.12 -0.93 15.70
CA ALA A 70 -5.81 -1.07 15.07
C ALA A 70 -4.72 -0.34 15.86
N ALA A 71 -5.00 0.90 16.31
CA ALA A 71 -4.06 1.67 17.13
C ALA A 71 -3.77 0.99 18.46
N GLU A 72 -4.80 0.50 19.17
CA GLU A 72 -4.64 -0.26 20.43
C GLU A 72 -3.77 -1.51 20.23
N LYS A 73 -4.00 -2.25 19.14
CA LYS A 73 -3.19 -3.45 18.82
C LYS A 73 -1.73 -3.10 18.58
N LEU A 74 -1.46 -2.04 17.82
CA LEU A 74 -0.09 -1.59 17.56
C LEU A 74 0.57 -1.07 18.84
N ALA A 75 -0.13 -0.31 19.68
CA ALA A 75 0.39 0.19 20.95
C ALA A 75 0.72 -0.94 21.95
N ALA A 76 -0.07 -2.01 21.94
CA ALA A 76 0.21 -3.18 22.76
C ALA A 76 1.45 -3.97 22.29
N GLU A 77 1.71 -3.99 20.96
CA GLU A 77 2.87 -4.68 20.38
C GLU A 77 4.15 -3.83 20.47
N PHE A 78 4.04 -2.49 20.41
CA PHE A 78 5.16 -1.55 20.39
C PHE A 78 5.00 -0.44 21.45
N PRO A 79 5.03 -0.80 22.75
CA PRO A 79 4.75 0.15 23.83
C PRO A 79 5.77 1.29 23.95
N GLU A 80 6.95 1.15 23.36
CA GLU A 80 8.01 2.17 23.36
C GLU A 80 7.92 3.15 22.17
N ARG A 81 6.94 2.95 21.27
CA ARG A 81 6.77 3.79 20.08
C ARG A 81 5.57 4.72 20.20
N THR A 82 5.63 5.83 19.48
CA THR A 82 4.48 6.72 19.32
C THR A 82 3.57 6.20 18.23
N ILE A 83 2.31 5.90 18.60
CA ILE A 83 1.25 5.53 17.66
C ILE A 83 0.12 6.53 17.80
N ALA A 84 0.00 7.41 16.80
CA ALA A 84 -1.10 8.36 16.67
C ALA A 84 -2.14 7.83 15.69
N GLN A 85 -3.37 8.35 15.76
CA GLN A 85 -4.44 7.97 14.84
C GLN A 85 -5.31 9.17 14.45
N ARG A 86 -5.76 9.19 13.18
CA ARG A 86 -6.65 10.23 12.68
C ARG A 86 -7.68 9.65 11.73
N THR A 87 -8.97 9.86 12.01
CA THR A 87 -10.05 9.55 11.05
C THR A 87 -9.92 10.45 9.83
N CYS A 88 -9.88 9.86 8.64
CA CYS A 88 -9.75 10.59 7.38
C CYS A 88 -10.44 9.84 6.25
N ASN A 89 -11.37 10.52 5.58
CA ASN A 89 -11.91 10.10 4.30
C ASN A 89 -11.10 10.76 3.17
N VAL A 90 -10.33 9.97 2.42
CA VAL A 90 -9.47 10.46 1.33
C VAL A 90 -10.23 11.12 0.17
N GLN A 91 -11.56 10.98 0.13
CA GLN A 91 -12.43 11.67 -0.81
C GLN A 91 -12.65 13.15 -0.44
N VAL A 92 -12.34 13.55 0.79
CA VAL A 92 -12.56 14.91 1.30
C VAL A 92 -11.23 15.63 1.43
N THR A 93 -10.98 16.60 0.56
CA THR A 93 -9.71 17.35 0.53
C THR A 93 -9.35 17.96 1.89
N ALA A 94 -10.32 18.58 2.58
CA ALA A 94 -10.08 19.20 3.89
C ALA A 94 -9.66 18.19 4.97
N GLU A 95 -10.18 16.95 4.92
CA GLU A 95 -9.78 15.91 5.87
C GLU A 95 -8.35 15.40 5.57
N VAL A 96 -7.98 15.32 4.29
CA VAL A 96 -6.62 14.96 3.88
C VAL A 96 -5.61 16.04 4.26
N ASP A 97 -5.95 17.32 4.05
CA ASP A 97 -5.09 18.43 4.46
C ASP A 97 -4.93 18.45 6.00
N ALA A 98 -6.02 18.22 6.75
CA ALA A 98 -5.99 18.11 8.21
C ALA A 98 -5.17 16.88 8.68
N LEU A 99 -5.25 15.73 7.98
CA LEU A 99 -4.44 14.55 8.30
C LEU A 99 -2.94 14.87 8.29
N ILE A 100 -2.46 15.58 7.29
CA ILE A 100 -1.04 15.96 7.18
C ILE A 100 -0.65 16.97 8.26
N ALA A 101 -1.50 17.97 8.53
CA ALA A 101 -1.22 18.96 9.57
C ALA A 101 -1.19 18.34 10.99
N ASP A 102 -2.16 17.47 11.30
CA ASP A 102 -2.23 16.80 12.59
C ASP A 102 -1.06 15.81 12.76
N ALA A 103 -0.70 15.07 11.71
CA ALA A 103 0.45 14.17 11.74
C ALA A 103 1.77 14.92 12.02
N ALA A 104 1.97 16.09 11.40
CA ALA A 104 3.12 16.93 11.67
C ALA A 104 3.16 17.42 13.13
N THR A 105 1.99 17.70 13.70
CA THR A 105 1.87 18.16 15.09
C THR A 105 2.10 17.01 16.08
N GLU A 106 1.43 15.88 15.90
CA GLU A 106 1.46 14.77 16.85
C GLU A 106 2.79 14.00 16.82
N LEU A 107 3.41 13.87 15.66
CA LEU A 107 4.71 13.20 15.50
C LEU A 107 5.90 14.18 15.56
N GLY A 108 5.64 15.50 15.57
CA GLY A 108 6.63 16.56 15.53
C GLY A 108 7.16 16.87 14.11
N ARG A 109 7.03 15.95 13.17
CA ARG A 109 7.32 16.10 11.73
C ARG A 109 6.74 14.92 10.96
N ILE A 110 6.87 14.96 9.64
CA ILE A 110 6.61 13.82 8.76
C ILE A 110 7.88 13.53 7.94
N ASP A 111 8.33 12.28 7.91
CA ASP A 111 9.42 11.82 7.05
C ASP A 111 8.88 10.97 5.89
N VAL A 112 7.79 10.21 6.12
CA VAL A 112 7.25 9.26 5.14
C VAL A 112 5.72 9.33 5.09
N LEU A 113 5.16 9.35 3.88
CA LEU A 113 3.75 9.11 3.64
C LEU A 113 3.57 7.82 2.85
N VAL A 114 2.76 6.89 3.35
CA VAL A 114 2.32 5.68 2.64
C VAL A 114 0.87 5.85 2.20
N ASN A 115 0.66 6.07 0.92
CA ASN A 115 -0.67 6.15 0.29
C ASN A 115 -1.17 4.74 0.01
N ASN A 116 -1.93 4.18 0.95
CA ASN A 116 -2.47 2.84 0.81
C ASN A 116 -3.99 2.81 0.57
N ALA A 117 -4.70 3.92 0.78
CA ALA A 117 -6.14 3.98 0.55
C ALA A 117 -6.49 3.58 -0.90
N GLY A 118 -7.45 2.68 -1.04
CA GLY A 118 -7.91 2.20 -2.33
C GLY A 118 -9.14 1.31 -2.18
N LEU A 119 -9.95 1.28 -3.22
CA LEU A 119 -11.15 0.48 -3.32
C LEU A 119 -11.13 -0.28 -4.65
N GLY A 120 -11.40 -1.57 -4.61
CA GLY A 120 -11.69 -2.40 -5.78
C GLY A 120 -13.19 -2.73 -5.87
N GLY A 121 -13.52 -3.50 -6.86
CA GLY A 121 -14.86 -4.04 -7.12
C GLY A 121 -14.76 -5.01 -8.28
N GLU A 122 -15.82 -5.74 -8.57
CA GLU A 122 -15.89 -6.62 -9.73
C GLU A 122 -17.22 -6.43 -10.44
N THR A 123 -17.18 -5.69 -11.56
CA THR A 123 -18.35 -5.41 -12.39
C THR A 123 -17.93 -5.39 -13.87
N PRO A 124 -18.58 -6.18 -14.77
CA PRO A 124 -18.36 -6.08 -16.20
C PRO A 124 -18.57 -4.65 -16.71
N VAL A 125 -17.76 -4.18 -17.66
CA VAL A 125 -17.82 -2.79 -18.13
C VAL A 125 -19.23 -2.40 -18.64
N ALA A 126 -19.92 -3.33 -19.31
CA ALA A 126 -21.27 -3.06 -19.84
C ALA A 126 -22.35 -2.93 -18.74
N GLU A 127 -22.07 -3.38 -17.53
CA GLU A 127 -22.98 -3.39 -16.38
C GLU A 127 -22.55 -2.37 -15.30
N MET A 128 -21.32 -1.83 -15.42
CA MET A 128 -20.75 -0.90 -14.46
C MET A 128 -21.48 0.45 -14.52
N THR A 129 -21.91 0.95 -13.36
CA THR A 129 -22.53 2.28 -13.29
C THR A 129 -21.46 3.38 -13.22
N ASP A 130 -21.86 4.61 -13.57
CA ASP A 130 -20.97 5.78 -13.45
C ASP A 130 -20.56 6.00 -11.97
N GLU A 131 -21.46 5.74 -11.02
CA GLU A 131 -21.19 5.87 -9.59
C GLU A 131 -20.17 4.85 -9.08
N GLU A 132 -20.20 3.60 -9.58
CA GLU A 132 -19.19 2.58 -9.26
C GLU A 132 -17.83 2.99 -9.82
N TRP A 133 -17.78 3.43 -11.08
CA TRP A 133 -16.59 3.95 -11.73
C TRP A 133 -16.00 5.12 -10.95
N ASP A 134 -16.78 6.18 -10.74
CA ASP A 134 -16.35 7.40 -10.07
C ASP A 134 -15.88 7.15 -8.64
N ARG A 135 -16.58 6.30 -7.90
CA ARG A 135 -16.22 5.96 -6.53
C ARG A 135 -14.86 5.28 -6.44
N VAL A 136 -14.57 4.33 -7.33
CA VAL A 136 -13.28 3.63 -7.34
C VAL A 136 -12.15 4.57 -7.72
N LEU A 137 -12.36 5.42 -8.74
CA LEU A 137 -11.38 6.41 -9.15
C LEU A 137 -11.15 7.47 -8.07
N ASP A 138 -12.21 7.97 -7.45
CA ASP A 138 -12.11 9.04 -6.45
C ASP A 138 -11.36 8.57 -5.20
N ILE A 139 -11.63 7.36 -4.70
CA ILE A 139 -10.91 6.81 -3.54
C ILE A 139 -9.48 6.45 -3.91
N THR A 140 -9.29 5.72 -5.02
CA THR A 140 -8.01 5.05 -5.30
C THR A 140 -7.01 5.99 -5.99
N LEU A 141 -7.44 6.76 -6.99
CA LEU A 141 -6.56 7.66 -7.73
C LEU A 141 -6.60 9.08 -7.17
N THR A 142 -7.79 9.67 -7.08
CA THR A 142 -7.92 11.06 -6.64
C THR A 142 -7.56 11.23 -5.16
N GLY A 143 -7.87 10.23 -4.31
CA GLY A 143 -7.43 10.20 -2.91
C GLY A 143 -5.91 10.17 -2.78
N THR A 144 -5.23 9.32 -3.57
CA THR A 144 -3.75 9.29 -3.64
C THR A 144 -3.18 10.64 -4.11
N PHE A 145 -3.80 11.26 -5.13
CA PHE A 145 -3.41 12.60 -5.58
C PHE A 145 -3.58 13.66 -4.48
N ARG A 146 -4.72 13.67 -3.77
CA ARG A 146 -4.96 14.64 -2.67
C ARG A 146 -3.90 14.52 -1.59
N ALA A 147 -3.59 13.29 -1.15
CA ALA A 147 -2.61 13.05 -0.11
C ALA A 147 -1.17 13.36 -0.57
N THR A 148 -0.81 12.99 -1.80
CA THR A 148 0.48 13.37 -2.40
C THR A 148 0.64 14.88 -2.47
N ARG A 149 -0.39 15.60 -2.94
CA ARG A 149 -0.39 17.07 -3.00
C ARG A 149 -0.23 17.71 -1.63
N ALA A 150 -0.98 17.25 -0.64
CA ALA A 150 -0.89 17.77 0.73
C ALA A 150 0.50 17.56 1.35
N ALA A 151 1.07 16.36 1.15
CA ALA A 151 2.41 16.05 1.63
C ALA A 151 3.49 16.88 0.92
N LEU A 152 3.43 17.05 -0.40
CA LEU A 152 4.38 17.90 -1.14
C LEU A 152 4.33 19.36 -0.69
N ARG A 153 3.13 19.90 -0.41
CA ARG A 153 2.98 21.24 0.18
C ARG A 153 3.63 21.33 1.56
N TYR A 154 3.45 20.31 2.39
CA TYR A 154 4.08 20.23 3.69
C TYR A 154 5.61 20.20 3.57
N PHE A 155 6.18 19.27 2.79
CA PHE A 155 7.63 19.15 2.65
C PHE A 155 8.27 20.41 2.08
N GLY A 156 7.64 21.05 1.09
CA GLY A 156 8.14 22.29 0.52
C GLY A 156 8.08 23.48 1.52
N ALA A 157 7.14 23.48 2.47
CA ALA A 157 7.02 24.54 3.46
C ALA A 157 8.02 24.39 4.63
N VAL A 158 8.40 23.16 4.97
CA VAL A 158 9.31 22.89 6.10
C VAL A 158 10.76 22.63 5.68
N GLU A 159 11.05 22.68 4.37
CA GLU A 159 12.38 22.43 3.80
C GLU A 159 13.01 21.11 4.33
N HIS A 160 12.17 20.07 4.44
CA HIS A 160 12.56 18.77 4.97
C HIS A 160 12.41 17.68 3.91
N ASN A 161 13.46 16.86 3.75
CA ASN A 161 13.44 15.73 2.83
C ASN A 161 12.39 14.70 3.25
N GLY A 162 11.68 14.17 2.26
CA GLY A 162 10.62 13.21 2.52
C GLY A 162 10.56 12.04 1.54
N VAL A 163 9.74 11.07 1.88
CA VAL A 163 9.45 9.93 1.00
C VAL A 163 7.95 9.71 0.92
N ILE A 164 7.45 9.48 -0.29
CA ILE A 164 6.07 9.03 -0.54
C ILE A 164 6.12 7.65 -1.19
N VAL A 165 5.39 6.69 -0.62
CA VAL A 165 5.20 5.35 -1.20
C VAL A 165 3.74 5.16 -1.54
N ASN A 166 3.44 5.03 -2.83
CA ASN A 166 2.09 4.81 -3.34
C ASN A 166 1.80 3.32 -3.50
N ASN A 167 0.65 2.86 -3.04
CA ASN A 167 0.20 1.50 -3.27
C ASN A 167 -0.61 1.40 -4.58
N ALA A 168 0.08 1.03 -5.68
CA ALA A 168 -0.54 0.69 -6.96
C ALA A 168 -1.08 -0.76 -6.96
N SER A 169 -0.95 -1.48 -8.05
CA SER A 169 -1.27 -2.91 -8.20
C SER A 169 -0.70 -3.43 -9.52
N VAL A 170 -0.39 -4.72 -9.63
CA VAL A 170 -0.09 -5.35 -10.92
C VAL A 170 -1.21 -5.17 -11.94
N LEU A 171 -2.46 -4.94 -11.50
CA LEU A 171 -3.59 -4.64 -12.40
C LEU A 171 -3.47 -3.27 -13.09
N GLY A 172 -2.55 -2.40 -12.67
CA GLY A 172 -2.17 -1.23 -13.45
C GLY A 172 -1.40 -1.57 -14.74
N TRP A 173 -0.86 -2.79 -14.86
CA TRP A 173 -0.17 -3.32 -16.05
C TRP A 173 -0.90 -4.48 -16.71
N ARG A 174 -1.66 -5.26 -15.93
CA ARG A 174 -2.30 -6.50 -16.35
C ARG A 174 -3.81 -6.33 -16.41
N ALA A 175 -4.45 -7.17 -17.24
CA ALA A 175 -5.90 -7.21 -17.33
C ALA A 175 -6.49 -8.27 -16.38
N GLN A 176 -7.63 -7.92 -15.78
CA GLN A 176 -8.51 -8.85 -15.08
C GLN A 176 -9.96 -8.50 -15.42
N ARG A 177 -10.78 -9.51 -15.71
CA ARG A 177 -12.19 -9.30 -16.02
C ARG A 177 -12.91 -8.65 -14.83
N GLY A 178 -13.83 -7.71 -15.10
CA GLY A 178 -14.59 -7.00 -14.08
C GLY A 178 -13.83 -5.90 -13.33
N GLN A 179 -12.54 -5.67 -13.62
CA GLN A 179 -11.66 -4.77 -12.87
C GLN A 179 -11.30 -3.48 -13.63
N ALA A 180 -12.07 -3.08 -14.65
CA ALA A 180 -11.69 -1.96 -15.52
C ALA A 180 -11.47 -0.64 -14.74
N HIS A 181 -12.38 -0.27 -13.85
CA HIS A 181 -12.27 0.92 -12.99
C HIS A 181 -11.04 0.87 -12.07
N TYR A 182 -10.81 -0.28 -11.42
CA TYR A 182 -9.68 -0.46 -10.51
C TYR A 182 -8.35 -0.46 -11.27
N ALA A 183 -8.27 -1.17 -12.41
CA ALA A 183 -7.10 -1.18 -13.26
C ALA A 183 -6.76 0.23 -13.78
N ALA A 184 -7.77 0.98 -14.24
CA ALA A 184 -7.60 2.36 -14.67
C ALA A 184 -7.08 3.25 -13.53
N ALA A 185 -7.67 3.15 -12.33
CA ALA A 185 -7.22 3.90 -11.16
C ALA A 185 -5.77 3.54 -10.78
N LYS A 186 -5.41 2.26 -10.75
CA LYS A 186 -4.06 1.81 -10.38
C LYS A 186 -3.01 2.14 -11.44
N ALA A 187 -3.36 2.10 -12.73
CA ALA A 187 -2.52 2.64 -13.81
C ALA A 187 -2.32 4.15 -13.66
N GLY A 188 -3.38 4.88 -13.29
CA GLY A 188 -3.33 6.30 -12.96
C GLY A 188 -2.40 6.60 -11.78
N VAL A 189 -2.42 5.79 -10.72
CA VAL A 189 -1.48 5.91 -9.58
C VAL A 189 -0.04 5.74 -10.02
N MET A 190 0.25 4.79 -10.92
CA MET A 190 1.60 4.61 -11.48
C MET A 190 2.04 5.82 -12.31
N ALA A 191 1.15 6.38 -13.12
CA ALA A 191 1.43 7.59 -13.90
C ALA A 191 1.63 8.81 -12.99
N LEU A 192 0.76 8.99 -11.99
CA LEU A 192 0.89 10.04 -10.97
C LEU A 192 2.25 9.94 -10.26
N THR A 193 2.67 8.73 -9.85
CA THR A 193 3.96 8.49 -9.19
C THR A 193 5.12 8.98 -10.06
N ARG A 194 5.16 8.61 -11.35
CA ARG A 194 6.24 9.01 -12.25
C ARG A 194 6.29 10.52 -12.49
N CYS A 195 5.14 11.14 -12.71
CA CYS A 195 5.08 12.58 -13.00
C CYS A 195 5.39 13.42 -11.75
N SER A 196 4.76 13.08 -10.62
CA SER A 196 4.97 13.85 -9.38
C SER A 196 6.37 13.66 -8.79
N ALA A 197 7.06 12.55 -9.08
CA ALA A 197 8.43 12.34 -8.64
C ALA A 197 9.43 13.35 -9.24
N LEU A 198 9.19 13.80 -10.47
CA LEU A 198 10.01 14.83 -11.10
C LEU A 198 9.86 16.19 -10.39
N GLU A 199 8.62 16.56 -10.06
CA GLU A 199 8.32 17.81 -9.35
C GLU A 199 8.76 17.74 -7.87
N ALA A 200 8.62 16.57 -7.25
CA ALA A 200 8.99 16.32 -5.86
C ALA A 200 10.50 16.47 -5.59
N ALA A 201 11.33 16.23 -6.60
CA ALA A 201 12.77 16.41 -6.50
C ALA A 201 13.17 17.85 -6.15
N ASP A 202 12.40 18.84 -6.59
CA ASP A 202 12.62 20.27 -6.31
C ASP A 202 12.49 20.60 -4.81
N VAL A 203 11.76 19.78 -4.07
CA VAL A 203 11.55 19.93 -2.62
C VAL A 203 12.18 18.79 -1.79
N GLY A 204 13.12 18.05 -2.39
CA GLY A 204 13.88 16.99 -1.71
C GLY A 204 13.05 15.75 -1.35
N VAL A 205 11.97 15.46 -2.11
CA VAL A 205 11.08 14.31 -1.85
C VAL A 205 11.25 13.25 -2.92
N ARG A 206 11.33 11.99 -2.51
CA ARG A 206 11.29 10.83 -3.39
C ARG A 206 9.86 10.25 -3.40
N ILE A 207 9.35 9.92 -4.57
CA ILE A 207 8.05 9.27 -4.72
C ILE A 207 8.21 7.99 -5.52
N ASN A 208 7.87 6.85 -4.93
CA ASN A 208 7.84 5.56 -5.60
C ASN A 208 6.51 4.85 -5.37
N ALA A 209 6.24 3.83 -6.14
CA ALA A 209 5.06 2.99 -5.94
C ALA A 209 5.46 1.52 -5.78
N ILE A 210 4.66 0.79 -5.04
CA ILE A 210 4.61 -0.67 -5.06
C ILE A 210 3.45 -1.12 -5.92
N ALA A 211 3.60 -2.24 -6.63
CA ALA A 211 2.55 -2.90 -7.39
C ALA A 211 2.41 -4.35 -6.93
N PRO A 212 1.67 -4.60 -5.85
CA PRO A 212 1.43 -5.95 -5.37
C PRO A 212 0.57 -6.75 -6.36
N SER A 213 0.84 -8.05 -6.44
CA SER A 213 -0.10 -9.03 -6.97
C SER A 213 -1.13 -9.38 -5.88
N ILE A 214 -1.50 -10.64 -5.75
CA ILE A 214 -2.44 -11.06 -4.72
C ILE A 214 -1.75 -11.08 -3.35
N ALA A 215 -2.25 -10.30 -2.40
CA ALA A 215 -1.80 -10.31 -1.01
C ALA A 215 -2.94 -10.82 -0.12
N LYS A 216 -2.68 -11.91 0.63
CA LYS A 216 -3.71 -12.57 1.42
C LYS A 216 -4.05 -11.77 2.68
N HIS A 217 -5.31 -11.35 2.79
CA HIS A 217 -5.83 -10.72 4.01
C HIS A 217 -7.34 -10.94 4.14
N PRO A 218 -7.92 -10.92 5.36
CA PRO A 218 -9.33 -11.22 5.59
C PRO A 218 -10.34 -10.34 4.85
N PHE A 219 -9.98 -9.11 4.51
CA PHE A 219 -10.87 -8.22 3.74
C PHE A 219 -10.97 -8.66 2.27
N LEU A 220 -9.89 -9.15 1.68
CA LEU A 220 -9.88 -9.66 0.31
C LEU A 220 -10.84 -10.85 0.17
N ALA A 221 -10.85 -11.76 1.14
CA ALA A 221 -11.79 -12.88 1.20
C ALA A 221 -13.27 -12.48 1.34
N LYS A 222 -13.56 -11.21 1.69
CA LYS A 222 -14.95 -10.70 1.73
C LYS A 222 -15.44 -10.17 0.39
N VAL A 223 -14.54 -9.80 -0.51
CA VAL A 223 -14.85 -9.15 -1.79
C VAL A 223 -14.49 -10.02 -3.00
N THR A 224 -13.85 -11.17 -2.76
CA THR A 224 -13.43 -12.12 -3.79
C THR A 224 -13.69 -13.53 -3.27
N SER A 225 -14.26 -14.42 -4.10
CA SER A 225 -14.52 -15.80 -3.69
C SER A 225 -13.22 -16.56 -3.43
N ASP A 226 -13.24 -17.52 -2.50
CA ASP A 226 -12.07 -18.35 -2.18
C ASP A 226 -11.59 -19.13 -3.43
N ASP A 227 -12.50 -19.65 -4.27
CA ASP A 227 -12.16 -20.35 -5.51
C ASP A 227 -11.36 -19.45 -6.48
N LEU A 228 -11.76 -18.17 -6.62
CA LEU A 228 -11.04 -17.23 -7.47
C LEU A 228 -9.68 -16.85 -6.85
N LEU A 229 -9.61 -16.71 -5.53
CA LEU A 229 -8.35 -16.45 -4.82
C LEU A 229 -7.37 -17.61 -5.02
N ASP A 230 -7.84 -18.85 -4.89
CA ASP A 230 -7.03 -20.05 -5.08
C ASP A 230 -6.60 -20.21 -6.55
N GLU A 231 -7.51 -19.94 -7.51
CA GLU A 231 -7.17 -19.90 -8.94
C GLU A 231 -6.08 -18.87 -9.24
N LEU A 232 -6.22 -17.64 -8.72
CA LEU A 232 -5.24 -16.59 -8.94
C LEU A 232 -3.91 -16.91 -8.26
N ALA A 233 -3.93 -17.44 -7.03
CA ALA A 233 -2.75 -17.85 -6.30
C ALA A 233 -2.00 -18.99 -7.02
N SER A 234 -2.73 -19.97 -7.59
CA SER A 234 -2.14 -21.08 -8.33
C SER A 234 -1.41 -20.65 -9.61
N LYS A 235 -1.75 -19.47 -10.15
CA LYS A 235 -1.10 -18.89 -11.33
C LYS A 235 0.16 -18.08 -11.00
N GLU A 236 0.41 -17.78 -9.73
CA GLU A 236 1.68 -17.21 -9.30
C GLU A 236 2.80 -18.26 -9.35
N ALA A 237 4.03 -17.88 -9.68
CA ALA A 237 5.13 -18.83 -9.84
C ALA A 237 5.43 -19.63 -8.55
N TYR A 238 5.13 -19.05 -7.39
CA TYR A 238 5.28 -19.75 -6.10
C TYR A 238 4.06 -20.58 -5.72
N GLY A 239 2.96 -20.53 -6.49
CA GLY A 239 1.71 -21.24 -6.20
C GLY A 239 0.98 -20.72 -4.96
N ARG A 240 1.25 -19.50 -4.51
CA ARG A 240 0.62 -18.85 -3.36
C ARG A 240 0.46 -17.35 -3.53
N ALA A 241 -0.46 -16.78 -2.78
CA ALA A 241 -0.52 -15.34 -2.57
C ALA A 241 0.65 -14.86 -1.68
N ALA A 242 1.01 -13.59 -1.79
CA ALA A 242 1.93 -12.97 -0.86
C ALA A 242 1.27 -12.77 0.51
N GLU A 243 2.04 -12.87 1.58
CA GLU A 243 1.63 -12.37 2.89
C GLU A 243 1.72 -10.84 2.93
N VAL A 244 0.84 -10.18 3.68
CA VAL A 244 0.84 -8.71 3.75
C VAL A 244 2.15 -8.13 4.29
N TRP A 245 2.86 -8.87 5.13
CA TRP A 245 4.17 -8.46 5.65
C TRP A 245 5.26 -8.48 4.55
N GLU A 246 5.18 -9.39 3.56
CA GLU A 246 6.11 -9.42 2.42
C GLU A 246 5.97 -8.14 1.58
N VAL A 247 4.73 -7.64 1.44
CA VAL A 247 4.47 -6.35 0.80
C VAL A 247 4.98 -5.18 1.65
N ALA A 248 4.69 -5.20 2.94
CA ALA A 248 5.11 -4.16 3.88
C ALA A 248 6.64 -4.03 4.01
N ALA A 249 7.38 -5.14 3.87
CA ALA A 249 8.85 -5.11 3.86
C ALA A 249 9.40 -4.28 2.69
N THR A 250 8.79 -4.37 1.51
CA THR A 250 9.17 -3.54 0.35
C THR A 250 8.80 -2.06 0.58
N VAL A 251 7.65 -1.78 1.21
CA VAL A 251 7.29 -0.41 1.60
C VAL A 251 8.36 0.18 2.52
N ALA A 252 8.77 -0.54 3.56
CA ALA A 252 9.81 -0.09 4.49
C ALA A 252 11.16 0.14 3.78
N MET A 253 11.55 -0.74 2.86
CA MET A 253 12.75 -0.57 2.05
C MET A 253 12.69 0.72 1.22
N LEU A 254 11.59 0.98 0.50
CA LEU A 254 11.43 2.20 -0.30
C LEU A 254 11.37 3.47 0.54
N ALA A 255 10.85 3.39 1.76
CA ALA A 255 10.81 4.49 2.73
C ALA A 255 12.18 4.77 3.37
N SER A 256 13.10 3.82 3.33
CA SER A 256 14.41 3.90 3.99
C SER A 256 15.46 4.65 3.15
N ASP A 257 16.60 4.90 3.78
CA ASP A 257 17.75 5.53 3.12
C ASP A 257 18.54 4.54 2.23
N TYR A 258 18.13 3.27 2.16
CA TYR A 258 18.71 2.29 1.21
C TYR A 258 18.34 2.57 -0.25
N THR A 259 17.31 3.39 -0.49
CA THR A 259 16.80 3.68 -1.84
C THR A 259 16.88 5.16 -2.20
N THR A 260 17.92 5.88 -1.73
CA THR A 260 18.08 7.33 -1.93
C THR A 260 18.15 7.75 -3.40
N TYR A 261 18.55 6.86 -4.31
CA TYR A 261 18.59 7.12 -5.75
C TYR A 261 17.37 6.64 -6.52
N LEU A 262 16.35 6.10 -5.82
CA LEU A 262 15.11 5.64 -6.43
C LEU A 262 14.02 6.70 -6.28
N THR A 263 13.52 7.23 -7.39
CA THR A 263 12.32 8.05 -7.47
C THR A 263 11.62 7.85 -8.80
N GLY A 264 10.29 7.90 -8.81
CA GLY A 264 9.46 7.66 -10.00
C GLY A 264 9.29 6.19 -10.39
N GLU A 265 9.81 5.26 -9.59
CA GLU A 265 9.79 3.83 -9.90
C GLU A 265 8.51 3.15 -9.39
N VAL A 266 8.11 2.09 -10.10
CA VAL A 266 7.00 1.21 -9.72
C VAL A 266 7.55 -0.20 -9.54
N ILE A 267 7.64 -0.63 -8.29
CA ILE A 267 8.24 -1.93 -7.92
C ILE A 267 7.16 -3.00 -7.86
N SER A 268 7.25 -3.98 -8.76
CA SER A 268 6.37 -5.15 -8.73
C SER A 268 6.67 -6.02 -7.52
N ILE A 269 5.62 -6.34 -6.75
CA ILE A 269 5.68 -7.33 -5.66
C ILE A 269 4.80 -8.50 -6.08
N SER A 270 5.36 -9.37 -6.92
CA SER A 270 4.69 -10.56 -7.44
C SER A 270 5.74 -11.63 -7.73
N SER A 271 5.31 -12.88 -7.70
CA SER A 271 6.17 -13.99 -8.10
C SER A 271 6.16 -14.24 -9.62
N GLN A 272 5.97 -13.19 -10.43
CA GLN A 272 6.00 -13.27 -11.90
C GLN A 272 4.98 -14.28 -12.45
N ARG A 273 3.70 -14.04 -12.19
CA ARG A 273 2.63 -14.80 -12.84
C ARG A 273 2.90 -14.94 -14.33
N ALA A 274 2.95 -16.20 -14.79
CA ALA A 274 3.12 -16.55 -16.19
C ALA A 274 1.94 -16.06 -17.07
#